data_281feb5e542262560690ed51da3d318c
#
_entry.id   281feb5e542262560690ed51da3d318c
#
_cell.length_a   1.000
_cell.length_b   1.000
_cell.length_c   1.000
_cell.angle_alpha   90.00
_cell.angle_beta   90.00
_cell.angle_gamma   90.00
#
_symmetry.space_group_name_H-M   'P 1'
#
loop_
_entity.id
_entity.type
_entity.pdbx_description
1 polymer ?
#
loop_
_entity_poly.entity_id
_entity_poly.type
_entity_poly.pdbx_seq_one_letter_code
_entity_poly.pdbx_strand_id
1 'polypeptide(L)'
;MLPSARIEAVIELTAQVAHSLGENGPAADVLVRKYFSSRRYAGSKDRRRVTNLLYDIIRCWGFLSDISGSDPRRMVMAELHLSDDDPKKYFTGDTHAPENFSDAELEFLETVSAGKEEHHRLNYPKWLESKLQDRFGDKFFQEMNALNKRAPLTLRIARDAPKITEYLVDKKIQYEKGIHANSAIIIKDQVQIRDWPIYRNGLVEIQDEAAQLAVKYVELKPGQQVMDLCAGAGGKSLAAAGYMKNKGQIYAFDISENRLKDLKVRARRAKHHIFQSFVLTPKNRSAKLGEFKEKMDRVILDVPCSGSGTWRRNPENRWRLRQESLGEYINIQRSLMKEAWDAVKIGGRVAYMTCSVFKDENESQIEWFLIEHENANLIPIRKQGIEQLEGTLQLSPFSRGTDGFFVAILEKQAIKT
;
A
#
# COMPACT_ATOMS: atom_id res chain seq x y z
N MET A 1 -16.35 13.39 22.49
CA MET A 1 -16.67 14.57 21.64
C MET A 1 -18.15 14.53 21.28
N LEU A 2 -18.82 15.69 21.24
CA LEU A 2 -20.18 15.80 20.69
C LEU A 2 -20.18 15.42 19.20
N PRO A 3 -21.31 14.96 18.65
CA PRO A 3 -21.41 14.63 17.22
C PRO A 3 -20.98 15.79 16.30
N SER A 4 -21.49 17.00 16.54
CA SER A 4 -21.14 18.21 15.80
C SER A 4 -19.66 18.60 15.91
N ALA A 5 -19.05 18.47 17.10
CA ALA A 5 -17.61 18.70 17.25
C ALA A 5 -16.73 17.69 16.51
N ARG A 6 -17.24 16.48 16.21
CA ARG A 6 -16.55 15.53 15.33
C ARG A 6 -16.58 15.99 13.87
N ILE A 7 -17.70 16.56 13.44
CA ILE A 7 -17.83 17.12 12.07
C ILE A 7 -16.90 18.32 11.88
N GLU A 8 -16.82 19.21 12.86
CA GLU A 8 -15.84 20.30 12.83
C GLU A 8 -14.41 19.80 12.70
N ALA A 9 -14.04 18.76 13.48
CA ALA A 9 -12.75 18.13 13.36
C ALA A 9 -12.48 17.53 11.96
N VAL A 10 -13.52 17.01 11.28
CA VAL A 10 -13.39 16.51 9.90
C VAL A 10 -13.20 17.67 8.93
N ILE A 11 -13.90 18.80 9.09
CA ILE A 11 -13.71 19.99 8.27
C ILE A 11 -12.27 20.51 8.38
N GLU A 12 -11.75 20.68 9.62
CA GLU A 12 -10.37 21.09 9.86
C GLU A 12 -9.35 20.15 9.22
N LEU A 13 -9.56 18.84 9.37
CA LEU A 13 -8.67 17.81 8.78
C LEU A 13 -8.77 17.77 7.26
N THR A 14 -9.94 17.95 6.68
CA THR A 14 -10.13 18.02 5.23
C THR A 14 -9.39 19.22 4.64
N ALA A 15 -9.44 20.38 5.30
CA ALA A 15 -8.65 21.56 4.92
C ALA A 15 -7.13 21.29 5.00
N GLN A 16 -6.66 20.62 6.07
CA GLN A 16 -5.25 20.23 6.19
C GLN A 16 -4.81 19.24 5.10
N VAL A 17 -5.67 18.30 4.72
CA VAL A 17 -5.39 17.36 3.62
C VAL A 17 -5.34 18.12 2.30
N ALA A 18 -6.28 19.00 2.02
CA ALA A 18 -6.29 19.85 0.81
C ALA A 18 -4.97 20.63 0.64
N HIS A 19 -4.56 21.32 1.70
CA HIS A 19 -3.28 22.05 1.74
C HIS A 19 -2.10 21.11 1.51
N SER A 20 -2.08 19.97 2.21
CA SER A 20 -1.00 18.98 2.10
C SER A 20 -0.88 18.36 0.70
N LEU A 21 -1.98 18.16 -0.01
CA LEU A 21 -1.98 17.68 -1.40
C LEU A 21 -1.37 18.71 -2.35
N GLY A 22 -1.65 20.00 -2.15
CA GLY A 22 -1.09 21.10 -2.95
C GLY A 22 0.42 21.28 -2.78
N GLU A 23 0.94 21.11 -1.57
CA GLU A 23 2.32 21.42 -1.20
C GLU A 23 3.23 20.18 -1.02
N ASN A 24 2.77 19.00 -1.40
CA ASN A 24 3.50 17.76 -1.18
C ASN A 24 3.81 17.50 0.33
N GLY A 25 2.90 17.91 1.18
CA GLY A 25 3.02 17.86 2.64
C GLY A 25 2.81 16.45 3.24
N PRO A 26 2.59 16.32 4.56
CA PRO A 26 2.43 15.04 5.25
C PRO A 26 1.22 14.23 4.78
N ALA A 27 1.31 12.90 4.84
CA ALA A 27 0.19 12.01 4.52
C ALA A 27 -0.98 12.18 5.52
N ALA A 28 -2.19 11.81 5.09
CA ALA A 28 -3.42 11.99 5.87
C ALA A 28 -3.36 11.31 7.27
N ASP A 29 -2.75 10.13 7.38
CA ASP A 29 -2.57 9.43 8.66
C ASP A 29 -1.64 10.18 9.62
N VAL A 30 -0.63 10.89 9.09
CA VAL A 30 0.28 11.74 9.88
C VAL A 30 -0.48 12.97 10.38
N LEU A 31 -1.29 13.60 9.52
CA LEU A 31 -2.13 14.74 9.88
C LEU A 31 -3.13 14.36 10.99
N VAL A 32 -3.85 13.26 10.83
CA VAL A 32 -4.78 12.72 11.85
C VAL A 32 -4.06 12.47 13.18
N ARG A 33 -2.89 11.84 13.14
CA ARG A 33 -2.10 11.56 14.35
C ARG A 33 -1.66 12.84 15.04
N LYS A 34 -1.17 13.82 14.29
CA LYS A 34 -0.79 15.14 14.80
C LYS A 34 -1.99 15.88 15.39
N TYR A 35 -3.12 15.87 14.69
CA TYR A 35 -4.38 16.49 15.13
C TYR A 35 -4.82 15.99 16.52
N PHE A 36 -4.83 14.67 16.72
CA PHE A 36 -5.24 14.07 17.97
C PHE A 36 -4.16 14.04 19.07
N SER A 37 -2.91 14.37 18.75
CA SER A 37 -1.84 14.41 19.77
C SER A 37 -2.07 15.48 20.83
N SER A 38 -2.62 16.63 20.45
CA SER A 38 -2.97 17.76 21.32
C SER A 38 -4.41 17.67 21.87
N ARG A 39 -5.27 16.80 21.31
CA ARG A 39 -6.70 16.68 21.68
C ARG A 39 -6.96 15.38 22.45
N ARG A 40 -6.32 15.25 23.63
CA ARG A 40 -6.37 14.02 24.46
C ARG A 40 -7.77 13.67 24.96
N TYR A 41 -8.68 14.63 25.03
CA TYR A 41 -10.09 14.43 25.40
C TYR A 41 -10.88 13.60 24.37
N ALA A 42 -10.41 13.49 23.13
CA ALA A 42 -11.05 12.66 22.11
C ALA A 42 -10.79 11.17 22.39
N GLY A 43 -11.86 10.44 22.73
CA GLY A 43 -11.80 9.00 22.95
C GLY A 43 -11.53 8.20 21.68
N SER A 44 -11.21 6.91 21.84
CA SER A 44 -10.90 6.02 20.70
C SER A 44 -12.05 5.89 19.68
N LYS A 45 -13.30 5.92 20.17
CA LYS A 45 -14.51 5.87 19.33
C LYS A 45 -14.66 7.15 18.49
N ASP A 46 -14.40 8.31 19.10
CA ASP A 46 -14.48 9.61 18.40
C ASP A 46 -13.40 9.71 17.33
N ARG A 47 -12.13 9.39 17.69
CA ARG A 47 -11.03 9.36 16.73
C ARG A 47 -11.32 8.47 15.54
N ARG A 48 -11.92 7.28 15.78
CA ARG A 48 -12.29 6.36 14.71
C ARG A 48 -13.34 6.98 13.79
N ARG A 49 -14.40 7.60 14.33
CA ARG A 49 -15.47 8.22 13.54
C ARG A 49 -14.94 9.36 12.67
N VAL A 50 -14.16 10.27 13.26
CA VAL A 50 -13.51 11.36 12.53
C VAL A 50 -12.60 10.82 11.43
N THR A 51 -11.75 9.83 11.74
CA THR A 51 -10.83 9.24 10.75
C THR A 51 -11.58 8.53 9.64
N ASN A 52 -12.63 7.78 9.94
CA ASN A 52 -13.41 7.08 8.91
C ASN A 52 -14.04 8.06 7.94
N LEU A 53 -14.76 9.08 8.44
CA LEU A 53 -15.41 10.08 7.57
C LEU A 53 -14.38 10.86 6.73
N LEU A 54 -13.24 11.26 7.33
CA LEU A 54 -12.16 11.87 6.56
C LEU A 54 -11.68 10.99 5.41
N TYR A 55 -11.48 9.69 5.67
CA TYR A 55 -11.03 8.75 4.62
C TYR A 55 -12.13 8.47 3.57
N ASP A 56 -13.40 8.54 3.93
CA ASP A 56 -14.51 8.42 2.99
C ASP A 56 -14.50 9.65 2.04
N ILE A 57 -14.30 10.87 2.57
CA ILE A 57 -14.11 12.09 1.79
C ILE A 57 -12.89 11.96 0.86
N ILE A 58 -11.74 11.49 1.36
CA ILE A 58 -10.54 11.31 0.52
C ILE A 58 -10.78 10.27 -0.60
N ARG A 59 -11.58 9.23 -0.35
CA ARG A 59 -11.96 8.24 -1.37
C ARG A 59 -12.82 8.82 -2.49
N CYS A 60 -13.58 9.85 -2.18
CA CYS A 60 -14.44 10.58 -3.14
C CYS A 60 -13.87 11.95 -3.49
N TRP A 61 -12.59 12.21 -3.21
CA TRP A 61 -11.95 13.52 -3.29
C TRP A 61 -12.21 14.24 -4.62
N GLY A 62 -11.98 13.55 -5.74
CA GLY A 62 -12.19 14.13 -7.07
C GLY A 62 -13.61 14.61 -7.28
N PHE A 63 -14.57 13.75 -6.97
CA PHE A 63 -15.98 14.07 -7.09
C PHE A 63 -16.41 15.19 -6.14
N LEU A 64 -16.02 15.09 -4.86
CA LEU A 64 -16.38 16.10 -3.86
C LEU A 64 -15.74 17.46 -4.17
N SER A 65 -14.49 17.50 -4.64
CA SER A 65 -13.81 18.73 -5.05
C SER A 65 -14.50 19.39 -6.23
N ASP A 66 -14.95 18.59 -7.21
CA ASP A 66 -15.63 19.10 -8.41
C ASP A 66 -16.96 19.79 -8.07
N ILE A 67 -17.79 19.14 -7.27
CA ILE A 67 -19.10 19.67 -6.91
C ILE A 67 -19.05 20.81 -5.87
N SER A 68 -18.03 20.81 -4.99
CA SER A 68 -17.91 21.79 -3.89
C SER A 68 -17.04 22.99 -4.22
N GLY A 69 -16.41 23.03 -5.41
CA GLY A 69 -15.37 24.01 -5.72
C GLY A 69 -14.13 23.87 -4.84
N SER A 70 -13.83 22.67 -4.36
CA SER A 70 -12.72 22.35 -3.45
C SER A 70 -12.82 23.02 -2.06
N ASP A 71 -13.99 23.48 -1.65
CA ASP A 71 -14.23 24.00 -0.31
C ASP A 71 -14.34 22.84 0.70
N PRO A 72 -13.46 22.73 1.72
CA PRO A 72 -13.46 21.61 2.66
C PRO A 72 -14.77 21.47 3.44
N ARG A 73 -15.40 22.58 3.80
CA ARG A 73 -16.66 22.56 4.53
C ARG A 73 -17.79 22.01 3.66
N ARG A 74 -17.90 22.47 2.39
CA ARG A 74 -18.85 21.96 1.41
C ARG A 74 -18.59 20.50 1.06
N MET A 75 -17.31 20.07 0.98
CA MET A 75 -16.97 18.65 0.78
C MET A 75 -17.52 17.75 1.89
N VAL A 76 -17.40 18.17 3.17
CA VAL A 76 -17.96 17.45 4.30
C VAL A 76 -19.48 17.43 4.28
N MET A 77 -20.12 18.55 3.96
CA MET A 77 -21.58 18.65 3.81
C MET A 77 -22.09 17.71 2.72
N ALA A 78 -21.44 17.70 1.56
CA ALA A 78 -21.80 16.85 0.42
C ALA A 78 -21.64 15.36 0.78
N GLU A 79 -20.55 14.95 1.44
CA GLU A 79 -20.34 13.55 1.85
C GLU A 79 -21.40 13.07 2.84
N LEU A 80 -21.76 13.90 3.83
CA LEU A 80 -22.84 13.58 4.77
C LEU A 80 -24.16 13.40 4.04
N HIS A 81 -24.52 14.34 3.16
CA HIS A 81 -25.75 14.30 2.38
C HIS A 81 -25.83 13.06 1.48
N LEU A 82 -24.75 12.73 0.77
CA LEU A 82 -24.67 11.56 -0.12
C LEU A 82 -24.69 10.23 0.63
N SER A 83 -24.33 10.25 1.91
CA SER A 83 -24.34 9.07 2.81
C SER A 83 -25.64 8.93 3.59
N ASP A 84 -26.71 9.67 3.23
CA ASP A 84 -27.99 9.68 3.94
C ASP A 84 -27.90 10.14 5.40
N ASP A 85 -26.83 10.86 5.78
CA ASP A 85 -26.68 11.47 7.10
C ASP A 85 -26.92 13.00 6.99
N ASP A 86 -28.08 13.44 7.45
CA ASP A 86 -28.51 14.83 7.31
C ASP A 86 -27.51 15.80 7.96
N PRO A 87 -26.83 16.65 7.18
CA PRO A 87 -25.87 17.63 7.70
C PRO A 87 -26.47 18.61 8.72
N LYS A 88 -27.77 18.91 8.61
CA LYS A 88 -28.47 19.85 9.51
C LYS A 88 -28.39 19.45 10.98
N LYS A 89 -28.18 18.18 11.27
CA LYS A 89 -27.97 17.67 12.64
C LYS A 89 -26.68 18.17 13.30
N TYR A 90 -25.70 18.61 12.53
CA TYR A 90 -24.36 18.89 13.00
C TYR A 90 -23.93 20.35 12.88
N PHE A 91 -24.49 21.09 11.92
CA PHE A 91 -24.16 22.47 11.62
C PHE A 91 -25.09 23.40 12.41
N THR A 92 -24.84 23.50 13.72
CA THR A 92 -25.75 24.14 14.68
C THR A 92 -25.27 25.49 15.19
N GLY A 93 -24.02 25.89 14.88
CA GLY A 93 -23.42 27.11 15.41
C GLY A 93 -23.10 27.07 16.93
N ASP A 94 -23.31 25.93 17.59
CA ASP A 94 -23.00 25.75 19.01
C ASP A 94 -21.48 25.72 19.25
N THR A 95 -21.09 25.83 20.52
CA THR A 95 -19.68 25.73 20.91
C THR A 95 -19.04 24.44 20.39
N HIS A 96 -17.98 24.58 19.61
CA HIS A 96 -17.26 23.48 18.92
C HIS A 96 -18.04 22.77 17.79
N ALA A 97 -19.20 23.25 17.40
CA ALA A 97 -19.92 22.79 16.23
C ALA A 97 -19.53 23.65 15.01
N PRO A 98 -19.69 23.14 13.78
CA PRO A 98 -19.66 23.98 12.61
C PRO A 98 -20.73 25.08 12.68
N GLU A 99 -20.45 26.24 12.11
CA GLU A 99 -21.41 27.35 12.02
C GLU A 99 -22.70 26.90 11.29
N ASN A 100 -23.80 27.64 11.55
CA ASN A 100 -25.05 27.41 10.85
C ASN A 100 -24.86 27.53 9.32
N PHE A 101 -25.76 26.93 8.56
CA PHE A 101 -25.77 27.04 7.11
C PHE A 101 -26.04 28.49 6.66
N SER A 102 -25.32 28.91 5.64
CA SER A 102 -25.72 30.05 4.83
C SER A 102 -26.78 29.64 3.77
N ASP A 103 -27.51 30.59 3.24
CA ASP A 103 -28.49 30.32 2.17
C ASP A 103 -27.83 29.67 0.95
N ALA A 104 -26.61 30.10 0.59
CA ALA A 104 -25.84 29.55 -0.52
C ALA A 104 -25.39 28.09 -0.26
N GLU A 105 -25.22 27.67 0.98
CA GLU A 105 -24.92 26.28 1.34
C GLU A 105 -26.17 25.40 1.33
N LEU A 106 -27.32 25.93 1.67
CA LEU A 106 -28.60 25.23 1.52
C LEU A 106 -28.93 24.99 0.04
N GLU A 107 -28.76 25.97 -0.82
CA GLU A 107 -28.92 25.85 -2.26
C GLU A 107 -27.92 24.84 -2.85
N PHE A 108 -26.66 24.86 -2.39
CA PHE A 108 -25.65 23.89 -2.78
C PHE A 108 -26.08 22.46 -2.48
N LEU A 109 -26.63 22.17 -1.31
CA LEU A 109 -27.07 20.81 -0.93
C LEU A 109 -28.19 20.28 -1.84
N GLU A 110 -29.05 21.15 -2.39
CA GLU A 110 -30.07 20.74 -3.35
C GLU A 110 -29.47 20.30 -4.70
N THR A 111 -28.27 20.75 -5.02
CA THR A 111 -27.57 20.47 -6.29
C THR A 111 -26.56 19.33 -6.23
N VAL A 112 -26.27 18.81 -5.04
CA VAL A 112 -25.19 17.82 -4.79
C VAL A 112 -25.33 16.51 -5.60
N SER A 113 -26.54 16.13 -6.01
CA SER A 113 -26.77 14.90 -6.80
C SER A 113 -26.27 14.94 -8.25
N ALA A 114 -25.85 16.11 -8.74
CA ALA A 114 -25.55 16.38 -10.15
C ALA A 114 -24.06 16.28 -10.54
N GLY A 115 -23.30 15.39 -9.95
CA GLY A 115 -21.85 15.22 -10.25
C GLY A 115 -21.57 14.94 -11.73
N LYS A 116 -20.56 15.64 -12.31
CA LYS A 116 -20.48 15.92 -13.74
C LYS A 116 -19.46 15.09 -14.54
N GLU A 117 -18.29 14.83 -13.99
CA GLU A 117 -17.20 14.23 -14.76
C GLU A 117 -16.92 12.79 -14.34
N GLU A 118 -16.79 11.88 -15.31
CA GLU A 118 -16.61 10.45 -15.03
C GLU A 118 -15.31 10.14 -14.27
N HIS A 119 -14.19 10.78 -14.62
CA HIS A 119 -12.93 10.59 -13.92
C HIS A 119 -12.98 11.10 -12.47
N HIS A 120 -13.79 12.11 -12.17
CA HIS A 120 -14.05 12.53 -10.79
C HIS A 120 -14.85 11.47 -10.03
N ARG A 121 -15.88 10.87 -10.64
CA ARG A 121 -16.64 9.77 -10.02
C ARG A 121 -15.77 8.53 -9.76
N LEU A 122 -14.87 8.21 -10.70
CA LEU A 122 -13.90 7.13 -10.56
C LEU A 122 -12.67 7.54 -9.73
N ASN A 123 -12.59 8.79 -9.32
CA ASN A 123 -11.65 9.35 -8.36
C ASN A 123 -10.17 9.18 -8.77
N TYR A 124 -9.80 9.68 -9.94
CA TYR A 124 -8.41 9.75 -10.40
C TYR A 124 -8.11 11.08 -11.13
N PRO A 125 -6.86 11.58 -11.08
CA PRO A 125 -6.44 12.72 -11.88
C PRO A 125 -6.51 12.40 -13.38
N LYS A 126 -7.10 13.30 -14.20
CA LYS A 126 -7.36 13.07 -15.63
C LYS A 126 -6.14 12.63 -16.44
N TRP A 127 -4.95 13.13 -16.11
CA TRP A 127 -3.71 12.74 -16.81
C TRP A 127 -3.34 11.24 -16.68
N LEU A 128 -3.93 10.53 -15.74
CA LEU A 128 -3.74 9.08 -15.54
C LEU A 128 -4.68 8.23 -16.41
N GLU A 129 -5.71 8.82 -17.03
CA GLU A 129 -6.79 8.10 -17.71
C GLU A 129 -6.27 7.10 -18.75
N SER A 130 -5.43 7.56 -19.68
CA SER A 130 -4.88 6.70 -20.73
C SER A 130 -4.08 5.53 -20.19
N LYS A 131 -3.29 5.75 -19.11
CA LYS A 131 -2.49 4.69 -18.47
C LYS A 131 -3.35 3.66 -17.76
N LEU A 132 -4.43 4.11 -17.12
CA LEU A 132 -5.38 3.23 -16.42
C LEU A 132 -6.25 2.44 -17.40
N GLN A 133 -6.70 3.08 -18.49
CA GLN A 133 -7.43 2.41 -19.58
C GLN A 133 -6.55 1.39 -20.30
N ASP A 134 -5.29 1.74 -20.61
CA ASP A 134 -4.32 0.80 -21.19
C ASP A 134 -4.06 -0.40 -20.28
N ARG A 135 -4.03 -0.20 -18.96
CA ARG A 135 -3.85 -1.29 -17.98
C ARG A 135 -5.06 -2.20 -17.88
N PHE A 136 -6.25 -1.65 -17.79
CA PHE A 136 -7.44 -2.41 -17.39
C PHE A 136 -8.39 -2.76 -18.54
N GLY A 137 -8.27 -2.09 -19.68
CA GLY A 137 -9.12 -2.34 -20.86
C GLY A 137 -10.60 -2.37 -20.50
N ASP A 138 -11.30 -3.43 -20.91
CA ASP A 138 -12.74 -3.59 -20.65
C ASP A 138 -13.13 -3.67 -19.17
N LYS A 139 -12.15 -3.92 -18.28
CA LYS A 139 -12.37 -3.98 -16.82
C LYS A 139 -12.12 -2.63 -16.12
N PHE A 140 -11.86 -1.57 -16.87
CA PHE A 140 -11.46 -0.26 -16.33
C PHE A 140 -12.40 0.24 -15.25
N PHE A 141 -13.70 0.30 -15.50
CA PHE A 141 -14.69 0.79 -14.53
C PHE A 141 -14.75 -0.07 -13.26
N GLN A 142 -14.73 -1.38 -13.42
CA GLN A 142 -14.80 -2.31 -12.29
C GLN A 142 -13.55 -2.21 -11.41
N GLU A 143 -12.36 -2.11 -12.01
CA GLU A 143 -11.10 -1.98 -11.29
C GLU A 143 -11.00 -0.63 -10.58
N MET A 144 -11.39 0.49 -11.23
CA MET A 144 -11.39 1.80 -10.60
C MET A 144 -12.36 1.87 -9.41
N ASN A 145 -13.56 1.31 -9.56
CA ASN A 145 -14.50 1.18 -8.45
C ASN A 145 -13.95 0.32 -7.31
N ALA A 146 -13.25 -0.77 -7.63
CA ALA A 146 -12.63 -1.61 -6.60
C ALA A 146 -11.46 -0.92 -5.90
N LEU A 147 -10.67 -0.10 -6.60
CA LEU A 147 -9.61 0.75 -6.04
C LEU A 147 -10.14 1.87 -5.13
N ASN A 148 -11.42 2.26 -5.28
CA ASN A 148 -12.07 3.22 -4.40
C ASN A 148 -12.65 2.59 -3.12
N LYS A 149 -12.91 1.29 -3.11
CA LYS A 149 -13.43 0.60 -1.93
C LYS A 149 -12.35 0.43 -0.87
N ARG A 150 -12.73 0.51 0.41
CA ARG A 150 -11.82 0.24 1.52
C ARG A 150 -11.28 -1.19 1.45
N ALA A 151 -9.95 -1.33 1.53
CA ALA A 151 -9.32 -2.64 1.59
C ALA A 151 -9.62 -3.34 2.93
N PRO A 152 -9.87 -4.65 2.94
CA PRO A 152 -9.99 -5.41 4.17
C PRO A 152 -8.65 -5.47 4.91
N LEU A 153 -8.70 -5.69 6.21
CA LEU A 153 -7.51 -6.02 6.99
C LEU A 153 -7.08 -7.44 6.68
N THR A 154 -5.92 -7.59 6.05
CA THR A 154 -5.35 -8.90 5.72
C THR A 154 -4.15 -9.19 6.61
N LEU A 155 -4.13 -10.38 7.18
CA LEU A 155 -3.08 -10.89 8.04
C LEU A 155 -2.33 -12.01 7.32
N ARG A 156 -1.01 -12.03 7.50
CA ARG A 156 -0.18 -13.18 7.14
C ARG A 156 0.07 -14.02 8.39
N ILE A 157 -0.25 -15.31 8.32
CA ILE A 157 0.14 -16.30 9.31
C ILE A 157 1.67 -16.43 9.26
N ALA A 158 2.35 -16.11 10.35
CA ALA A 158 3.78 -16.28 10.47
C ALA A 158 4.13 -17.67 11.04
N ARG A 159 3.31 -18.17 11.96
CA ARG A 159 3.45 -19.49 12.59
C ARG A 159 2.19 -19.83 13.39
N ASP A 160 2.03 -21.11 13.78
CA ASP A 160 0.98 -21.61 14.70
C ASP A 160 -0.44 -21.26 14.24
N ALA A 161 -0.79 -21.68 13.03
CA ALA A 161 -2.11 -21.44 12.44
C ALA A 161 -3.29 -21.92 13.32
N PRO A 162 -3.23 -23.08 14.00
CA PRO A 162 -4.27 -23.53 14.89
C PRO A 162 -4.60 -22.52 16.00
N LYS A 163 -3.58 -21.99 16.69
CA LYS A 163 -3.73 -21.02 17.76
C LYS A 163 -4.34 -19.70 17.28
N ILE A 164 -4.02 -19.29 16.05
CA ILE A 164 -4.61 -18.09 15.44
C ILE A 164 -6.10 -18.32 15.20
N THR A 165 -6.47 -19.48 14.63
CA THR A 165 -7.87 -19.83 14.35
C THR A 165 -8.67 -19.91 15.65
N GLU A 166 -8.15 -20.60 16.67
CA GLU A 166 -8.77 -20.67 18.00
C GLU A 166 -9.03 -19.29 18.59
N TYR A 167 -8.04 -18.39 18.54
CA TYR A 167 -8.18 -17.02 19.02
C TYR A 167 -9.28 -16.25 18.28
N LEU A 168 -9.35 -16.35 16.95
CA LEU A 168 -10.36 -15.64 16.15
C LEU A 168 -11.77 -16.15 16.46
N VAL A 169 -11.93 -17.45 16.62
CA VAL A 169 -13.21 -18.09 16.99
C VAL A 169 -13.63 -17.67 18.39
N ASP A 170 -12.74 -17.75 19.38
CA ASP A 170 -13.01 -17.34 20.78
C ASP A 170 -13.46 -15.87 20.86
N LYS A 171 -12.82 -14.99 20.10
CA LYS A 171 -13.16 -13.56 20.03
C LYS A 171 -14.32 -13.24 19.12
N LYS A 172 -14.95 -14.24 18.49
CA LYS A 172 -16.06 -14.09 17.53
C LYS A 172 -15.72 -13.13 16.38
N ILE A 173 -14.45 -13.08 15.95
CA ILE A 173 -14.00 -12.28 14.83
C ILE A 173 -14.39 -12.95 13.53
N GLN A 174 -15.09 -12.21 12.65
CA GLN A 174 -15.44 -12.72 11.32
C GLN A 174 -14.20 -12.67 10.41
N TYR A 175 -13.86 -13.80 9.81
CA TYR A 175 -12.72 -13.92 8.91
C TYR A 175 -12.94 -14.93 7.78
N GLU A 176 -12.16 -14.77 6.73
CA GLU A 176 -12.05 -15.71 5.62
C GLU A 176 -10.58 -16.08 5.38
N LYS A 177 -10.35 -17.25 4.80
CA LYS A 177 -9.02 -17.62 4.28
C LYS A 177 -8.73 -16.85 3.00
N GLY A 178 -7.48 -16.53 2.78
CA GLY A 178 -7.05 -15.96 1.51
C GLY A 178 -7.31 -16.91 0.33
N ILE A 179 -7.58 -16.33 -0.82
CA ILE A 179 -7.88 -17.09 -2.05
C ILE A 179 -6.58 -17.55 -2.73
N HIS A 180 -5.53 -16.72 -2.66
CA HIS A 180 -4.30 -16.92 -3.43
C HIS A 180 -3.13 -17.39 -2.57
N ALA A 181 -3.06 -16.99 -1.31
CA ALA A 181 -2.00 -17.35 -0.37
C ALA A 181 -2.56 -18.09 0.85
N ASN A 182 -2.15 -19.34 1.05
CA ASN A 182 -2.60 -20.17 2.17
C ASN A 182 -2.25 -19.57 3.55
N SER A 183 -1.30 -18.62 3.60
CA SER A 183 -0.93 -17.88 4.81
C SER A 183 -1.80 -16.67 5.07
N ALA A 184 -2.73 -16.32 4.17
CA ALA A 184 -3.56 -15.13 4.31
C ALA A 184 -4.84 -15.43 5.10
N ILE A 185 -5.19 -14.50 6.00
CA ILE A 185 -6.48 -14.41 6.67
C ILE A 185 -7.02 -13.00 6.43
N ILE A 186 -8.24 -12.91 5.92
CA ILE A 186 -8.95 -11.66 5.63
C ILE A 186 -9.94 -11.41 6.75
N ILE A 187 -9.74 -10.35 7.53
CA ILE A 187 -10.63 -9.96 8.63
C ILE A 187 -11.75 -9.10 8.06
N LYS A 188 -13.00 -9.49 8.31
CA LYS A 188 -14.20 -8.76 7.86
C LYS A 188 -14.57 -7.61 8.79
N ASP A 189 -14.26 -7.77 10.07
CA ASP A 189 -14.59 -6.79 11.09
C ASP A 189 -13.63 -5.59 11.09
N GLN A 190 -14.15 -4.42 11.45
CA GLN A 190 -13.32 -3.25 11.69
C GLN A 190 -12.71 -3.30 13.10
N VAL A 191 -11.52 -3.88 13.23
CA VAL A 191 -10.83 -4.14 14.49
C VAL A 191 -9.48 -3.44 14.60
N GLN A 192 -9.01 -3.26 15.84
CA GLN A 192 -7.65 -2.82 16.14
C GLN A 192 -6.81 -4.01 16.56
N ILE A 193 -5.96 -4.48 15.65
CA ILE A 193 -5.14 -5.67 15.87
C ILE A 193 -3.94 -5.46 16.80
N ARG A 194 -3.48 -4.22 17.00
CA ARG A 194 -2.23 -3.93 17.74
C ARG A 194 -2.23 -4.50 19.15
N ASP A 195 -3.40 -4.64 19.75
CA ASP A 195 -3.57 -5.15 21.12
C ASP A 195 -3.82 -6.66 21.17
N TRP A 196 -3.96 -7.31 20.04
CA TRP A 196 -4.21 -8.75 20.01
C TRP A 196 -2.96 -9.55 20.43
N PRO A 197 -3.10 -10.52 21.34
CA PRO A 197 -1.98 -11.38 21.74
C PRO A 197 -1.31 -12.08 20.56
N ILE A 198 -2.07 -12.54 19.57
CA ILE A 198 -1.53 -13.20 18.36
C ILE A 198 -0.64 -12.24 17.54
N TYR A 199 -0.94 -10.93 17.53
CA TYR A 199 -0.10 -9.92 16.87
C TYR A 199 1.12 -9.56 17.72
N ARG A 200 0.92 -9.28 19.02
CA ARG A 200 2.01 -8.93 19.96
C ARG A 200 3.07 -10.03 20.08
N ASN A 201 2.65 -11.30 19.97
CA ASN A 201 3.52 -12.45 20.00
C ASN A 201 4.10 -12.85 18.63
N GLY A 202 3.82 -12.07 17.57
CA GLY A 202 4.33 -12.28 16.23
C GLY A 202 3.85 -13.59 15.57
N LEU A 203 2.66 -14.06 15.91
CA LEU A 203 2.02 -15.18 15.22
C LEU A 203 1.44 -14.74 13.88
N VAL A 204 1.02 -13.48 13.80
CA VAL A 204 0.52 -12.83 12.57
C VAL A 204 1.24 -11.53 12.29
N GLU A 205 1.30 -11.16 11.02
CA GLU A 205 1.76 -9.87 10.52
C GLU A 205 0.68 -9.24 9.64
N ILE A 206 0.55 -7.89 9.68
CA ILE A 206 -0.34 -7.18 8.74
C ILE A 206 0.37 -7.16 7.39
N GLN A 207 -0.20 -7.83 6.41
CA GLN A 207 0.34 -7.87 5.05
C GLN A 207 -0.76 -8.27 4.06
N ASP A 208 -0.91 -7.51 2.97
CA ASP A 208 -1.86 -7.86 1.91
C ASP A 208 -1.53 -9.21 1.26
N GLU A 209 -2.55 -9.88 0.76
CA GLU A 209 -2.40 -11.20 0.14
C GLU A 209 -1.51 -11.17 -1.10
N ALA A 210 -1.56 -10.08 -1.90
CA ALA A 210 -0.68 -9.91 -3.05
C ALA A 210 0.80 -9.88 -2.66
N ALA A 211 1.14 -9.13 -1.61
CA ALA A 211 2.50 -9.06 -1.11
C ALA A 211 3.00 -10.40 -0.51
N GLN A 212 2.09 -11.19 0.10
CA GLN A 212 2.41 -12.53 0.57
C GLN A 212 2.71 -13.47 -0.60
N LEU A 213 1.87 -13.40 -1.64
CA LEU A 213 2.02 -14.19 -2.85
C LEU A 213 3.31 -13.85 -3.60
N ALA A 214 3.66 -12.56 -3.67
CA ALA A 214 4.90 -12.10 -4.29
C ALA A 214 6.14 -12.77 -3.67
N VAL A 215 6.24 -12.82 -2.34
CA VAL A 215 7.38 -13.48 -1.66
C VAL A 215 7.38 -15.00 -1.89
N LYS A 216 6.22 -15.63 -2.05
CA LYS A 216 6.13 -17.06 -2.36
C LYS A 216 6.85 -17.40 -3.67
N TYR A 217 6.72 -16.55 -4.71
CA TYR A 217 7.33 -16.79 -6.02
C TYR A 217 8.84 -16.53 -6.06
N VAL A 218 9.44 -15.96 -5.01
CA VAL A 218 10.90 -15.90 -4.89
C VAL A 218 11.52 -17.30 -4.73
N GLU A 219 10.72 -18.28 -4.32
CA GLU A 219 11.14 -19.68 -4.09
C GLU A 219 12.33 -19.79 -3.15
N LEU A 220 12.19 -19.15 -1.98
CA LEU A 220 13.20 -19.13 -0.94
C LEU A 220 13.38 -20.49 -0.28
N LYS A 221 14.64 -20.85 0.00
CA LYS A 221 15.01 -22.11 0.62
C LYS A 221 15.87 -21.87 1.87
N PRO A 222 15.79 -22.75 2.89
CA PRO A 222 16.69 -22.70 4.04
C PRO A 222 18.16 -22.71 3.62
N GLY A 223 18.99 -21.89 4.25
CA GLY A 223 20.44 -21.81 4.02
C GLY A 223 20.86 -20.76 2.99
N GLN A 224 19.95 -20.17 2.24
CA GLN A 224 20.27 -19.17 1.23
C GLN A 224 20.77 -17.84 1.80
N GLN A 225 21.57 -17.13 0.97
CA GLN A 225 21.95 -15.74 1.15
C GLN A 225 20.95 -14.88 0.37
N VAL A 226 20.17 -14.06 1.07
CA VAL A 226 19.08 -13.27 0.48
C VAL A 226 19.33 -11.80 0.75
N MET A 227 19.20 -10.98 -0.29
CA MET A 227 19.20 -9.52 -0.16
C MET A 227 17.76 -9.00 -0.29
N ASP A 228 17.35 -8.07 0.58
CA ASP A 228 16.16 -7.23 0.42
C ASP A 228 16.66 -5.79 0.29
N LEU A 229 16.69 -5.27 -0.94
CA LEU A 229 17.37 -4.00 -1.26
C LEU A 229 16.53 -2.77 -0.89
N CYS A 230 15.22 -2.93 -0.71
CA CYS A 230 14.30 -1.87 -0.29
C CYS A 230 13.41 -2.38 0.86
N ALA A 231 14.04 -2.87 1.93
CA ALA A 231 13.39 -3.66 2.97
C ALA A 231 12.27 -2.92 3.74
N GLY A 232 12.34 -1.60 3.82
CA GLY A 232 11.41 -0.81 4.60
C GLY A 232 11.32 -1.30 6.04
N ALA A 233 10.10 -1.45 6.56
CA ALA A 233 9.84 -2.02 7.88
C ALA A 233 9.81 -3.56 7.89
N GLY A 234 10.31 -4.23 6.85
CA GLY A 234 10.58 -5.66 6.82
C GLY A 234 9.40 -6.57 6.48
N GLY A 235 8.34 -6.08 5.88
CA GLY A 235 7.17 -6.92 5.57
C GLY A 235 7.50 -8.14 4.73
N LYS A 236 8.27 -7.95 3.63
CA LYS A 236 8.72 -9.02 2.74
C LYS A 236 9.90 -9.80 3.32
N SER A 237 10.86 -9.11 3.95
CA SER A 237 11.97 -9.76 4.67
C SER A 237 11.49 -10.76 5.73
N LEU A 238 10.47 -10.41 6.53
CA LEU A 238 9.89 -11.30 7.55
C LEU A 238 9.15 -12.50 6.93
N ALA A 239 8.48 -12.29 5.78
CA ALA A 239 7.89 -13.39 5.03
C ALA A 239 8.99 -14.33 4.50
N ALA A 240 10.07 -13.76 3.95
CA ALA A 240 11.24 -14.48 3.47
C ALA A 240 11.86 -15.36 4.58
N ALA A 241 12.07 -14.80 5.77
CA ALA A 241 12.59 -15.55 6.92
C ALA A 241 11.71 -16.76 7.29
N GLY A 242 10.38 -16.62 7.15
CA GLY A 242 9.43 -17.71 7.33
C GLY A 242 9.63 -18.83 6.32
N TYR A 243 9.73 -18.52 5.02
CA TYR A 243 10.03 -19.52 3.98
C TYR A 243 11.39 -20.18 4.15
N MET A 244 12.38 -19.42 4.58
CA MET A 244 13.73 -19.94 4.89
C MET A 244 13.78 -20.77 6.19
N LYS A 245 12.68 -20.89 6.92
CA LYS A 245 12.62 -21.59 8.21
C LYS A 245 13.68 -21.08 9.20
N ASN A 246 13.92 -19.74 9.15
CA ASN A 246 14.93 -19.07 9.99
C ASN A 246 16.36 -19.66 9.85
N LYS A 247 16.73 -20.15 8.66
CA LYS A 247 18.06 -20.69 8.32
C LYS A 247 18.62 -19.98 7.08
N GLY A 248 19.90 -19.59 7.12
CA GLY A 248 20.55 -18.76 6.12
C GLY A 248 20.75 -17.33 6.62
N GLN A 249 20.81 -16.36 5.72
CA GLN A 249 21.03 -14.95 6.06
C GLN A 249 20.18 -14.04 5.18
N ILE A 250 19.56 -13.01 5.77
CA ILE A 250 18.88 -11.94 5.05
C ILE A 250 19.61 -10.61 5.32
N TYR A 251 20.07 -9.98 4.24
CA TYR A 251 20.68 -8.67 4.25
C TYR A 251 19.63 -7.64 3.83
N ALA A 252 19.15 -6.88 4.80
CA ALA A 252 18.07 -5.90 4.61
C ALA A 252 18.65 -4.49 4.47
N PHE A 253 18.43 -3.87 3.31
CA PHE A 253 18.90 -2.53 2.99
C PHE A 253 17.72 -1.56 2.88
N ASP A 254 17.88 -0.35 3.37
CA ASP A 254 16.94 0.76 3.17
C ASP A 254 17.67 2.10 3.37
N ILE A 255 17.15 3.16 2.79
CA ILE A 255 17.64 4.53 3.01
C ILE A 255 17.16 5.10 4.34
N SER A 256 16.10 4.54 4.93
CA SER A 256 15.48 4.99 6.17
C SER A 256 15.91 4.15 7.37
N GLU A 257 16.72 4.74 8.23
CA GLU A 257 17.12 4.12 9.51
C GLU A 257 15.90 3.77 10.38
N ASN A 258 14.89 4.63 10.42
CA ASN A 258 13.70 4.40 11.24
C ASN A 258 12.92 3.17 10.78
N ARG A 259 12.78 2.96 9.47
CA ARG A 259 12.14 1.75 8.93
C ARG A 259 12.92 0.49 9.29
N LEU A 260 14.24 0.53 9.23
CA LEU A 260 15.08 -0.60 9.63
C LEU A 260 15.04 -0.86 11.15
N LYS A 261 14.86 0.18 11.99
CA LYS A 261 14.57 0.00 13.42
C LYS A 261 13.26 -0.76 13.63
N ASP A 262 12.21 -0.41 12.89
CA ASP A 262 10.93 -1.12 12.93
C ASP A 262 11.08 -2.58 12.48
N LEU A 263 11.86 -2.86 11.42
CA LEU A 263 12.19 -4.22 11.00
C LEU A 263 12.81 -5.04 12.14
N LYS A 264 13.80 -4.49 12.85
CA LYS A 264 14.45 -5.15 13.98
C LYS A 264 13.47 -5.49 15.10
N VAL A 265 12.57 -4.58 15.43
CA VAL A 265 11.53 -4.81 16.45
C VAL A 265 10.58 -5.92 16.01
N ARG A 266 10.13 -5.90 14.76
CA ARG A 266 9.23 -6.90 14.19
C ARG A 266 9.90 -8.26 14.06
N ALA A 267 11.17 -8.33 13.64
CA ALA A 267 11.94 -9.57 13.54
C ALA A 267 12.09 -10.24 14.92
N ARG A 268 12.41 -9.46 15.96
CA ARG A 268 12.47 -9.96 17.34
C ARG A 268 11.11 -10.50 17.80
N ARG A 269 10.02 -9.79 17.52
CA ARG A 269 8.65 -10.21 17.84
C ARG A 269 8.30 -11.52 17.12
N ALA A 270 8.67 -11.66 15.85
CA ALA A 270 8.46 -12.86 15.05
C ALA A 270 9.43 -14.00 15.38
N LYS A 271 10.41 -13.78 16.28
CA LYS A 271 11.49 -14.73 16.65
C LYS A 271 12.36 -15.15 15.45
N HIS A 272 12.62 -14.20 14.55
CA HIS A 272 13.56 -14.37 13.45
C HIS A 272 14.92 -13.75 13.78
N HIS A 273 16.01 -14.48 13.53
CA HIS A 273 17.37 -14.12 13.95
C HIS A 273 18.36 -13.99 12.78
N ILE A 274 17.92 -14.22 11.55
CA ILE A 274 18.76 -14.29 10.34
C ILE A 274 18.86 -12.94 9.61
N PHE A 275 18.82 -11.82 10.32
CA PHE A 275 18.84 -10.49 9.71
C PHE A 275 20.14 -9.74 10.02
N GLN A 276 20.70 -9.14 8.97
CA GLN A 276 21.63 -8.01 9.07
C GLN A 276 21.01 -6.83 8.32
N SER A 277 21.02 -5.64 8.93
CA SER A 277 20.38 -4.45 8.32
C SER A 277 21.38 -3.32 8.14
N PHE A 278 21.32 -2.67 6.98
CA PHE A 278 22.25 -1.63 6.57
C PHE A 278 21.49 -0.41 6.02
N VAL A 279 21.81 0.76 6.58
CA VAL A 279 21.30 2.03 6.06
C VAL A 279 22.17 2.44 4.87
N LEU A 280 21.52 2.63 3.71
CA LEU A 280 22.17 3.13 2.51
C LEU A 280 22.08 4.66 2.44
N THR A 281 23.22 5.29 2.33
CA THR A 281 23.34 6.72 2.08
C THR A 281 24.07 6.95 0.75
N PRO A 282 23.95 8.11 0.11
CA PRO A 282 24.71 8.39 -1.10
C PRO A 282 26.22 8.16 -0.95
N LYS A 283 26.76 8.40 0.26
CA LYS A 283 28.21 8.26 0.54
C LYS A 283 28.68 6.81 0.65
N ASN A 284 27.85 5.89 1.20
CA ASN A 284 28.28 4.53 1.49
C ASN A 284 27.69 3.49 0.50
N ARG A 285 26.73 3.87 -0.34
CA ARG A 285 25.94 2.97 -1.18
C ARG A 285 26.79 2.07 -2.05
N SER A 286 27.65 2.65 -2.89
CA SER A 286 28.48 1.90 -3.84
C SER A 286 29.45 0.94 -3.11
N ALA A 287 30.18 1.43 -2.10
CA ALA A 287 31.12 0.60 -1.34
C ALA A 287 30.40 -0.54 -0.62
N LYS A 288 29.25 -0.23 0.04
CA LYS A 288 28.51 -1.23 0.80
C LYS A 288 27.87 -2.30 -0.10
N LEU A 289 27.28 -1.94 -1.23
CA LEU A 289 26.71 -2.91 -2.16
C LEU A 289 27.80 -3.72 -2.87
N GLY A 290 28.96 -3.14 -3.14
CA GLY A 290 30.12 -3.83 -3.70
C GLY A 290 30.62 -5.02 -2.86
N GLU A 291 30.43 -4.98 -1.53
CA GLU A 291 30.74 -6.12 -0.63
C GLU A 291 29.90 -7.37 -0.96
N PHE A 292 28.77 -7.20 -1.62
CA PHE A 292 27.77 -8.24 -1.93
C PHE A 292 27.77 -8.68 -3.39
N LYS A 293 28.67 -8.17 -4.22
CA LYS A 293 28.72 -8.49 -5.65
C LYS A 293 28.79 -10.02 -5.87
N GLU A 294 27.84 -10.53 -6.66
CA GLU A 294 27.69 -11.96 -7.05
C GLU A 294 27.65 -12.96 -5.87
N LYS A 295 27.10 -12.51 -4.71
CA LYS A 295 27.03 -13.37 -3.52
C LYS A 295 25.62 -13.85 -3.16
N MET A 296 24.58 -13.24 -3.76
CA MET A 296 23.19 -13.50 -3.36
C MET A 296 22.57 -14.64 -4.16
N ASP A 297 21.94 -15.58 -3.46
CA ASP A 297 21.10 -16.60 -4.08
C ASP A 297 19.79 -15.98 -4.61
N ARG A 298 19.25 -15.03 -3.85
CA ARG A 298 17.99 -14.31 -4.17
C ARG A 298 18.12 -12.85 -3.80
N VAL A 299 17.55 -11.99 -4.64
CA VAL A 299 17.37 -10.58 -4.32
C VAL A 299 15.88 -10.28 -4.39
N ILE A 300 15.32 -9.78 -3.28
CA ILE A 300 13.97 -9.20 -3.21
C ILE A 300 14.14 -7.72 -3.53
N LEU A 301 13.47 -7.28 -4.58
CA LEU A 301 13.54 -5.92 -5.06
C LEU A 301 12.13 -5.31 -5.10
N ASP A 302 11.60 -4.96 -3.91
CA ASP A 302 10.33 -4.23 -3.74
C ASP A 302 10.60 -2.74 -3.91
N VAL A 303 10.59 -2.29 -5.16
CA VAL A 303 11.07 -0.95 -5.53
C VAL A 303 10.12 0.17 -5.09
N PRO A 304 10.64 1.37 -4.79
CA PRO A 304 9.81 2.57 -4.70
C PRO A 304 9.02 2.77 -5.99
N CYS A 305 7.73 3.02 -5.88
CA CYS A 305 6.83 3.15 -7.02
C CYS A 305 5.67 4.11 -6.69
N SER A 306 4.82 4.39 -7.66
CA SER A 306 3.62 5.25 -7.50
C SER A 306 2.66 4.76 -6.40
N GLY A 307 2.70 3.48 -6.04
CA GLY A 307 1.77 2.88 -5.09
C GLY A 307 0.33 2.81 -5.60
N SER A 308 0.12 2.93 -6.92
CA SER A 308 -1.21 3.03 -7.55
C SER A 308 -2.10 1.81 -7.28
N GLY A 309 -1.50 0.64 -7.05
CA GLY A 309 -2.23 -0.58 -6.66
C GLY A 309 -2.76 -0.57 -5.23
N THR A 310 -2.32 0.37 -4.39
CA THR A 310 -2.70 0.47 -2.97
C THR A 310 -3.62 1.65 -2.66
N TRP A 311 -4.20 2.30 -3.67
CA TRP A 311 -5.10 3.45 -3.47
C TRP A 311 -6.30 3.14 -2.58
N ARG A 312 -6.74 1.89 -2.55
CA ARG A 312 -7.79 1.46 -1.63
C ARG A 312 -7.38 1.52 -0.14
N ARG A 313 -6.06 1.61 0.16
CA ARG A 313 -5.49 1.80 1.51
C ARG A 313 -5.08 3.24 1.77
N ASN A 314 -4.45 3.86 0.78
CA ASN A 314 -3.92 5.22 0.83
C ASN A 314 -4.53 6.06 -0.31
N PRO A 315 -5.82 6.41 -0.22
CA PRO A 315 -6.55 7.02 -1.33
C PRO A 315 -6.00 8.39 -1.74
N GLU A 316 -5.35 9.11 -0.84
CA GLU A 316 -4.71 10.40 -1.13
C GLU A 316 -3.51 10.30 -2.07
N ASN A 317 -2.86 9.13 -2.15
CA ASN A 317 -1.64 8.99 -2.96
C ASN A 317 -1.89 9.22 -4.45
N ARG A 318 -3.09 8.96 -4.96
CA ARG A 318 -3.44 9.24 -6.36
C ARG A 318 -3.43 10.73 -6.69
N TRP A 319 -3.77 11.58 -5.72
CA TRP A 319 -3.79 13.04 -5.86
C TRP A 319 -2.42 13.68 -5.58
N ARG A 320 -1.53 12.95 -4.90
CA ARG A 320 -0.12 13.34 -4.70
C ARG A 320 0.76 13.01 -5.88
N LEU A 321 0.35 12.05 -6.72
CA LEU A 321 1.13 11.60 -7.86
C LEU A 321 1.12 12.70 -8.93
N ARG A 322 2.32 13.06 -9.39
CA ARG A 322 2.54 14.00 -10.49
C ARG A 322 3.18 13.24 -11.66
N GLN A 323 3.02 13.75 -12.86
CA GLN A 323 3.55 13.12 -14.07
C GLN A 323 5.07 13.02 -14.02
N GLU A 324 5.75 14.05 -13.52
CA GLU A 324 7.21 14.09 -13.34
C GLU A 324 7.68 13.02 -12.34
N SER A 325 6.93 12.82 -11.24
CA SER A 325 7.25 11.82 -10.20
C SER A 325 7.25 10.40 -10.75
N LEU A 326 6.40 10.09 -11.74
CA LEU A 326 6.39 8.77 -12.38
C LEU A 326 7.71 8.51 -13.12
N GLY A 327 8.24 9.51 -13.84
CA GLY A 327 9.54 9.42 -14.49
C GLY A 327 10.70 9.25 -13.49
N GLU A 328 10.64 9.93 -12.35
CA GLU A 328 11.62 9.76 -11.27
C GLU A 328 11.61 8.35 -10.70
N TYR A 329 10.42 7.77 -10.43
CA TYR A 329 10.31 6.39 -9.98
C TYR A 329 10.92 5.40 -10.98
N ILE A 330 10.65 5.55 -12.27
CA ILE A 330 11.20 4.70 -13.34
C ILE A 330 12.74 4.71 -13.31
N ASN A 331 13.36 5.90 -13.18
CA ASN A 331 14.81 6.02 -13.11
C ASN A 331 15.40 5.36 -11.86
N ILE A 332 14.76 5.54 -10.70
CA ILE A 332 15.15 4.88 -9.45
C ILE A 332 15.04 3.35 -9.58
N GLN A 333 13.94 2.85 -10.15
CA GLN A 333 13.70 1.43 -10.37
C GLN A 333 14.79 0.79 -11.24
N ARG A 334 15.17 1.45 -12.33
CA ARG A 334 16.25 1.00 -13.22
C ARG A 334 17.61 0.94 -12.51
N SER A 335 17.93 1.96 -11.73
CA SER A 335 19.17 1.96 -10.93
C SER A 335 19.18 0.80 -9.92
N LEU A 336 18.08 0.57 -9.22
CA LEU A 336 17.95 -0.51 -8.25
C LEU A 336 18.01 -1.89 -8.90
N MET A 337 17.46 -2.06 -10.12
CA MET A 337 17.56 -3.32 -10.86
C MET A 337 19.02 -3.65 -11.21
N LYS A 338 19.82 -2.67 -11.65
CA LYS A 338 21.25 -2.86 -11.91
C LYS A 338 22.02 -3.26 -10.66
N GLU A 339 21.77 -2.59 -9.52
CA GLU A 339 22.38 -2.93 -8.25
C GLU A 339 22.01 -4.34 -7.75
N ALA A 340 20.75 -4.73 -7.91
CA ALA A 340 20.29 -6.08 -7.59
C ALA A 340 20.94 -7.14 -8.48
N TRP A 341 21.14 -6.81 -9.77
CA TRP A 341 21.79 -7.70 -10.73
C TRP A 341 23.28 -7.90 -10.46
N ASP A 342 23.96 -6.86 -10.00
CA ASP A 342 25.34 -6.97 -9.57
C ASP A 342 25.51 -7.85 -8.32
N ALA A 343 24.53 -7.82 -7.40
CA ALA A 343 24.57 -8.59 -6.18
C ALA A 343 24.22 -10.08 -6.37
N VAL A 344 23.38 -10.40 -7.36
CA VAL A 344 22.93 -11.78 -7.57
C VAL A 344 24.01 -12.59 -8.29
N LYS A 345 24.24 -13.82 -7.84
CA LYS A 345 25.19 -14.76 -8.47
C LYS A 345 24.60 -15.42 -9.72
N ILE A 346 25.43 -16.05 -10.53
CA ILE A 346 24.98 -16.90 -11.65
C ILE A 346 24.10 -18.02 -11.10
N GLY A 347 22.94 -18.28 -11.72
CA GLY A 347 21.89 -19.19 -11.23
C GLY A 347 21.06 -18.64 -10.09
N GLY A 348 21.38 -17.45 -9.59
CA GLY A 348 20.56 -16.72 -8.61
C GLY A 348 19.43 -15.95 -9.29
N ARG A 349 18.48 -15.44 -8.49
CA ARG A 349 17.28 -14.77 -9.00
C ARG A 349 17.05 -13.43 -8.34
N VAL A 350 16.61 -12.48 -9.15
CA VAL A 350 16.06 -11.19 -8.72
C VAL A 350 14.55 -11.24 -8.85
N ALA A 351 13.83 -10.96 -7.78
CA ALA A 351 12.38 -10.82 -7.76
C ALA A 351 12.03 -9.33 -7.77
N TYR A 352 11.74 -8.79 -8.95
CA TYR A 352 11.28 -7.41 -9.11
C TYR A 352 9.81 -7.33 -8.73
N MET A 353 9.48 -6.35 -7.88
CA MET A 353 8.14 -6.19 -7.31
C MET A 353 7.76 -4.72 -7.22
N THR A 354 6.50 -4.43 -7.55
CA THR A 354 5.88 -3.12 -7.30
C THR A 354 4.48 -3.26 -6.73
N CYS A 355 4.03 -2.28 -5.96
CA CYS A 355 2.63 -2.09 -5.65
C CYS A 355 1.97 -1.10 -6.63
N SER A 356 2.38 -1.10 -7.88
CA SER A 356 1.85 -0.28 -8.96
C SER A 356 0.97 -1.10 -9.91
N VAL A 357 0.01 -0.43 -10.54
CA VAL A 357 -0.77 -0.97 -11.66
C VAL A 357 -0.28 -0.46 -13.02
N PHE A 358 0.63 0.51 -13.07
CA PHE A 358 1.09 1.10 -14.32
C PHE A 358 2.08 0.20 -15.05
N LYS A 359 1.88 0.01 -16.36
CA LYS A 359 2.79 -0.76 -17.21
C LYS A 359 4.19 -0.15 -17.24
N ASP A 360 4.29 1.18 -17.20
CA ASP A 360 5.57 1.92 -17.15
C ASP A 360 6.48 1.48 -16.00
N GLU A 361 5.91 1.13 -14.84
CA GLU A 361 6.64 0.69 -13.64
C GLU A 361 6.78 -0.84 -13.56
N ASN A 362 6.08 -1.58 -14.41
CA ASN A 362 5.93 -3.03 -14.40
C ASN A 362 6.56 -3.69 -15.64
N GLU A 363 5.75 -4.07 -16.61
CA GLU A 363 6.19 -4.81 -17.80
C GLU A 363 7.27 -4.06 -18.57
N SER A 364 7.13 -2.76 -18.76
CA SER A 364 8.11 -1.95 -19.50
C SER A 364 9.48 -1.91 -18.83
N GLN A 365 9.56 -2.07 -17.50
CA GLN A 365 10.83 -2.20 -16.80
C GLN A 365 11.49 -3.56 -17.06
N ILE A 366 10.70 -4.61 -17.13
CA ILE A 366 11.20 -5.96 -17.41
C ILE A 366 11.68 -6.07 -18.87
N GLU A 367 10.91 -5.57 -19.83
CA GLU A 367 11.28 -5.51 -21.25
C GLU A 367 12.59 -4.74 -21.43
N TRP A 368 12.68 -3.54 -20.87
CA TRP A 368 13.90 -2.75 -20.89
C TRP A 368 15.10 -3.53 -20.32
N PHE A 369 14.91 -4.19 -19.18
CA PHE A 369 15.99 -4.89 -18.49
C PHE A 369 16.50 -6.11 -19.30
N LEU A 370 15.60 -6.86 -19.93
CA LEU A 370 15.94 -8.02 -20.77
C LEU A 370 16.68 -7.62 -22.03
N ILE A 371 16.42 -6.42 -22.58
CA ILE A 371 17.18 -5.87 -23.72
C ILE A 371 18.59 -5.48 -23.29
N GLU A 372 18.76 -4.86 -22.13
CA GLU A 372 20.06 -4.39 -21.62
C GLU A 372 20.96 -5.52 -21.09
N HIS A 373 20.38 -6.68 -20.73
CA HIS A 373 21.09 -7.77 -20.07
C HIS A 373 20.80 -9.11 -20.75
N GLU A 374 21.58 -9.48 -21.76
CA GLU A 374 21.43 -10.73 -22.53
C GLU A 374 21.50 -12.01 -21.67
N ASN A 375 22.15 -11.92 -20.50
CA ASN A 375 22.23 -13.03 -19.53
C ASN A 375 21.08 -13.05 -18.51
N ALA A 376 20.07 -12.20 -18.68
CA ALA A 376 18.85 -12.24 -17.88
C ALA A 376 17.81 -13.14 -18.57
N ASN A 377 17.22 -14.04 -17.78
CA ASN A 377 16.15 -14.92 -18.23
C ASN A 377 14.92 -14.73 -17.35
N LEU A 378 13.77 -14.39 -17.97
CA LEU A 378 12.51 -14.28 -17.25
C LEU A 378 11.99 -15.67 -16.93
N ILE A 379 11.82 -15.96 -15.65
CA ILE A 379 11.25 -17.22 -15.15
C ILE A 379 9.73 -17.10 -15.09
N PRO A 380 8.98 -17.86 -15.90
CA PRO A 380 7.54 -17.77 -15.94
C PRO A 380 6.90 -18.12 -14.60
N ILE A 381 6.10 -17.18 -14.04
CA ILE A 381 5.26 -17.45 -12.90
C ILE A 381 4.00 -18.17 -13.41
N ARG A 382 3.84 -19.45 -13.05
CA ARG A 382 2.67 -20.24 -13.42
C ARG A 382 1.80 -20.52 -12.22
N LYS A 383 0.55 -20.07 -12.24
CA LYS A 383 -0.47 -20.41 -11.25
C LYS A 383 -1.80 -20.63 -11.93
N GLN A 384 -2.43 -21.78 -11.65
CA GLN A 384 -3.77 -22.10 -12.16
C GLN A 384 -4.78 -21.03 -11.72
N GLY A 385 -5.60 -20.55 -12.65
CA GLY A 385 -6.63 -19.53 -12.39
C GLY A 385 -6.15 -18.08 -12.31
N ILE A 386 -4.87 -17.79 -12.54
CA ILE A 386 -4.35 -16.42 -12.69
C ILE A 386 -3.89 -16.28 -14.13
N GLU A 387 -4.50 -15.35 -14.87
CA GLU A 387 -3.99 -14.92 -16.18
C GLU A 387 -2.60 -14.32 -15.98
N GLN A 388 -1.66 -14.71 -16.82
CA GLN A 388 -0.28 -14.30 -16.78
C GLN A 388 0.00 -13.55 -18.08
N LEU A 389 0.44 -12.32 -17.96
CA LEU A 389 1.02 -11.59 -19.07
C LEU A 389 2.49 -12.00 -19.16
N GLU A 390 2.83 -12.76 -20.21
CA GLU A 390 4.22 -13.04 -20.61
C GLU A 390 5.17 -13.55 -19.50
N GLY A 391 4.64 -14.37 -18.58
CA GLY A 391 5.44 -14.96 -17.49
C GLY A 391 5.55 -14.13 -16.21
N THR A 392 4.94 -12.95 -16.16
CA THR A 392 4.86 -12.11 -14.97
C THR A 392 3.56 -12.32 -14.19
N LEU A 393 3.43 -11.78 -13.01
CA LEU A 393 2.20 -11.80 -12.20
C LEU A 393 1.71 -10.38 -11.99
N GLN A 394 0.50 -10.06 -12.47
CA GLN A 394 -0.22 -8.85 -12.16
C GLN A 394 -1.48 -9.18 -11.35
N LEU A 395 -1.64 -8.53 -10.21
CA LEU A 395 -2.80 -8.63 -9.34
C LEU A 395 -3.52 -7.29 -9.26
N SER A 396 -4.83 -7.31 -9.05
CA SER A 396 -5.64 -6.10 -8.92
C SER A 396 -6.90 -6.33 -8.09
N PRO A 397 -7.53 -5.27 -7.55
CA PRO A 397 -8.62 -5.41 -6.60
C PRO A 397 -9.87 -6.06 -7.14
N PHE A 398 -10.34 -5.70 -8.33
CA PHE A 398 -11.54 -6.30 -8.91
C PHE A 398 -11.27 -7.73 -9.38
N SER A 399 -10.22 -7.90 -10.17
CA SER A 399 -9.94 -9.18 -10.82
C SER A 399 -9.47 -10.27 -9.84
N ARG A 400 -8.88 -9.88 -8.68
CA ARG A 400 -8.24 -10.83 -7.75
C ARG A 400 -8.59 -10.61 -6.27
N GLY A 401 -9.30 -9.56 -5.90
CA GLY A 401 -9.65 -9.25 -4.50
C GLY A 401 -8.50 -8.74 -3.63
N THR A 402 -7.30 -8.62 -4.19
CA THR A 402 -6.07 -8.20 -3.51
C THR A 402 -5.74 -6.72 -3.75
N ASP A 403 -4.67 -6.18 -3.18
CA ASP A 403 -4.10 -4.93 -3.68
C ASP A 403 -3.55 -5.13 -5.10
N GLY A 404 -3.40 -4.03 -5.85
CA GLY A 404 -2.67 -4.04 -7.11
C GLY A 404 -1.19 -4.32 -6.85
N PHE A 405 -0.64 -5.33 -7.51
CA PHE A 405 0.73 -5.77 -7.29
C PHE A 405 1.30 -6.46 -8.52
N PHE A 406 2.58 -6.19 -8.79
CA PHE A 406 3.29 -6.82 -9.90
C PHE A 406 4.52 -7.59 -9.41
N VAL A 407 4.81 -8.72 -10.05
CA VAL A 407 6.00 -9.53 -9.77
C VAL A 407 6.57 -10.09 -11.06
N ALA A 408 7.88 -9.96 -11.22
CA ALA A 408 8.67 -10.66 -12.24
C ALA A 408 9.90 -11.30 -11.60
N ILE A 409 10.24 -12.50 -12.03
CA ILE A 409 11.40 -13.25 -11.54
C ILE A 409 12.44 -13.36 -12.66
N LEU A 410 13.60 -12.76 -12.46
CA LEU A 410 14.72 -12.77 -13.40
C LEU A 410 15.84 -13.67 -12.87
N GLU A 411 16.29 -14.63 -13.65
CA GLU A 411 17.43 -15.52 -13.33
C GLU A 411 18.68 -15.10 -14.09
N LYS A 412 19.80 -14.98 -13.37
CA LYS A 412 21.09 -14.63 -13.97
C LYS A 412 21.77 -15.88 -14.54
N GLN A 413 21.93 -15.91 -15.84
CA GLN A 413 22.61 -16.99 -16.53
C GLN A 413 24.10 -16.68 -16.74
N ALA A 414 24.90 -17.70 -16.98
CA ALA A 414 26.26 -17.53 -17.47
C ALA A 414 26.22 -16.90 -18.89
N ILE A 415 27.10 -15.97 -19.17
CA ILE A 415 27.26 -15.44 -20.52
C ILE A 415 27.79 -16.59 -21.37
N LYS A 416 27.09 -16.93 -22.45
CA LYS A 416 27.60 -17.89 -23.44
C LYS A 416 28.78 -17.23 -24.14
N THR A 417 29.98 -17.72 -23.87
CA THR A 417 31.21 -17.36 -24.62
C THR A 417 31.17 -17.94 -26.00
#